data_f2f258f467c3b04005b725488c1cadb8
#
_entry.id   f2f258f467c3b04005b725488c1cadb8
#
_cell.length_a   1.000
_cell.length_b   1.000
_cell.length_c   1.000
_cell.angle_alpha   90.00
_cell.angle_beta   90.00
_cell.angle_gamma   90.00
#
_symmetry.space_group_name_H-M   'P 1'
#
loop_
_entity.id
_entity.type
_entity.pdbx_description
1 polymer ?
#
loop_
_entity_poly.entity_id
_entity_poly.type
_entity_poly.pdbx_seq_one_letter_code
_entity_poly.pdbx_strand_id
1 'polypeptide(L)'
;MLEISVKGQNRTDMGKKASKLMRKEGLVPCNLYGEKKDENGLPVAKAFTVSFAELRKVVYTPNIYVINLDIEGEKHIAILKELQFHPVTDALLHVDFFEVTPEKPITVGIPVNLVGHAAGVRAGGRMSLSIRQIKVTAPYGQIPEKLDVDVTALEIGKSIKVGSLHYEGLELATSKEV
;
A
#
# COMPACT_ATOMS: atom_id res chain seq x y z
N MET A 1 -8.76 -0.48 9.09
CA MET A 1 -7.35 -0.80 8.74
C MET A 1 -6.63 -1.35 9.95
N LEU A 2 -5.68 -2.25 9.76
CA LEU A 2 -4.82 -2.77 10.82
C LEU A 2 -3.73 -1.73 11.15
N GLU A 3 -3.31 -1.68 12.44
CA GLU A 3 -2.23 -0.79 12.88
C GLU A 3 -0.99 -1.59 13.22
N ILE A 4 0.17 -1.05 12.85
CA ILE A 4 1.46 -1.64 13.18
C ILE A 4 2.45 -0.53 13.52
N SER A 5 3.30 -0.78 14.51
CA SER A 5 4.37 0.16 14.88
C SER A 5 5.69 -0.26 14.24
N VAL A 6 6.40 0.71 13.67
CA VAL A 6 7.70 0.53 13.03
C VAL A 6 8.66 1.58 13.59
N LYS A 7 9.87 1.16 13.96
CA LYS A 7 10.92 2.05 14.47
C LYS A 7 11.92 2.37 13.37
N GLY A 8 12.22 3.65 13.21
CA GLY A 8 13.20 4.17 12.27
C GLY A 8 14.29 4.97 12.94
N GLN A 9 15.41 5.11 12.27
CA GLN A 9 16.54 5.96 12.66
C GLN A 9 16.77 7.01 11.58
N ASN A 10 17.05 8.24 11.98
CA ASN A 10 17.37 9.31 11.04
C ASN A 10 18.58 8.93 10.19
N ARG A 11 18.51 9.30 8.91
CA ARG A 11 19.57 9.03 7.96
C ARG A 11 20.37 10.29 7.70
N THR A 12 21.66 10.26 8.03
CA THR A 12 22.61 11.35 7.78
C THR A 12 23.38 11.14 6.46
N ASP A 13 23.75 9.88 6.19
CA ASP A 13 24.57 9.53 5.04
C ASP A 13 23.71 9.29 3.79
N MET A 14 23.89 10.13 2.80
CA MET A 14 23.21 10.06 1.51
C MET A 14 24.12 9.50 0.43
N GLY A 15 23.53 8.93 -0.62
CA GLY A 15 24.22 8.49 -1.81
C GLY A 15 24.35 6.97 -1.99
N LYS A 16 24.87 6.58 -3.16
CA LYS A 16 24.89 5.19 -3.63
C LYS A 16 25.70 4.23 -2.75
N LYS A 17 26.88 4.68 -2.29
CA LYS A 17 27.76 3.84 -1.46
C LYS A 17 27.15 3.58 -0.09
N ALA A 18 26.63 4.63 0.58
CA ALA A 18 25.96 4.54 1.88
C ALA A 18 24.73 3.63 1.81
N SER A 19 23.85 3.81 0.83
CA SER A 19 22.67 2.96 0.63
C SER A 19 23.02 1.49 0.42
N LYS A 20 24.11 1.20 -0.31
CA LYS A 20 24.57 -0.17 -0.53
C LYS A 20 25.10 -0.82 0.75
N LEU A 21 25.79 -0.04 1.59
CA LEU A 21 26.30 -0.53 2.87
C LEU A 21 25.17 -0.83 3.84
N MET A 22 24.25 0.10 4.01
CA MET A 22 23.05 -0.06 4.87
C MET A 22 22.27 -1.34 4.53
N ARG A 23 22.03 -1.60 3.23
CA ARG A 23 21.34 -2.83 2.80
C ARG A 23 22.10 -4.11 3.12
N LYS A 24 23.44 -4.08 3.12
CA LYS A 24 24.27 -5.22 3.56
C LYS A 24 24.12 -5.48 5.06
N GLU A 25 23.88 -4.44 5.85
CA GLU A 25 23.67 -4.51 7.30
C GLU A 25 22.20 -4.84 7.66
N GLY A 26 21.36 -5.09 6.64
CA GLY A 26 19.94 -5.40 6.84
C GLY A 26 19.07 -4.18 7.12
N LEU A 27 19.57 -2.98 6.84
CA LEU A 27 18.82 -1.73 6.93
C LEU A 27 18.30 -1.32 5.56
N VAL A 28 17.06 -0.86 5.49
CA VAL A 28 16.44 -0.39 4.26
C VAL A 28 16.28 1.13 4.34
N PRO A 29 16.78 1.88 3.35
CA PRO A 29 16.54 3.30 3.26
C PRO A 29 15.07 3.58 2.95
N CYS A 30 14.49 4.52 3.69
CA CYS A 30 13.09 4.91 3.60
C CYS A 30 12.97 6.43 3.49
N ASN A 31 11.90 6.90 2.87
CA ASN A 31 11.48 8.30 2.90
C ASN A 31 10.08 8.41 3.47
N LEU A 32 9.87 9.41 4.33
CA LEU A 32 8.57 9.87 4.76
C LEU A 32 8.31 11.23 4.15
N TYR A 33 7.24 11.36 3.42
CA TYR A 33 6.75 12.64 2.92
C TYR A 33 5.26 12.77 3.17
N GLY A 34 4.81 13.99 3.29
CA GLY A 34 3.42 14.30 3.60
C GLY A 34 3.04 15.65 3.03
N GLU A 35 2.19 16.34 3.72
CA GLU A 35 1.67 17.64 3.29
C GLU A 35 2.58 18.82 3.62
N LYS A 36 3.55 18.63 4.49
CA LYS A 36 4.51 19.69 4.82
C LYS A 36 5.29 20.03 3.55
N LYS A 37 5.11 21.24 3.09
CA LYS A 37 5.84 21.81 1.97
C LYS A 37 6.87 22.79 2.50
N ASP A 38 8.00 22.85 1.84
CA ASP A 38 9.01 23.88 2.10
C ASP A 38 8.54 25.25 1.56
N GLU A 39 9.37 26.27 1.75
CA GLU A 39 9.11 27.64 1.27
C GLU A 39 8.94 27.71 -0.26
N ASN A 40 9.41 26.70 -0.99
CA ASN A 40 9.31 26.58 -2.45
C ASN A 40 8.09 25.76 -2.90
N GLY A 41 7.25 25.29 -1.98
CA GLY A 41 6.06 24.48 -2.27
C GLY A 41 6.36 23.01 -2.58
N LEU A 42 7.60 22.54 -2.40
CA LEU A 42 8.00 21.15 -2.57
C LEU A 42 7.71 20.33 -1.30
N PRO A 43 7.27 19.07 -1.42
CA PRO A 43 7.04 18.24 -0.26
C PRO A 43 8.35 17.99 0.50
N VAL A 44 8.36 18.28 1.79
CA VAL A 44 9.51 17.99 2.66
C VAL A 44 9.57 16.49 2.89
N ALA A 45 10.64 15.87 2.43
CA ALA A 45 10.89 14.44 2.64
C ALA A 45 11.87 14.25 3.81
N LYS A 46 11.48 13.43 4.78
CA LYS A 46 12.35 13.00 5.88
C LYS A 46 12.97 11.65 5.51
N ALA A 47 14.28 11.61 5.37
CA ALA A 47 15.01 10.38 5.06
C ALA A 47 15.38 9.65 6.36
N PHE A 48 15.10 8.35 6.42
CA PHE A 48 15.37 7.50 7.57
C PHE A 48 15.69 6.08 7.13
N THR A 49 16.04 5.22 8.06
CA THR A 49 16.31 3.81 7.83
C THR A 49 15.48 2.96 8.77
N VAL A 50 15.04 1.80 8.30
CA VAL A 50 14.32 0.81 9.08
C VAL A 50 14.95 -0.56 8.88
N SER A 51 14.92 -1.40 9.90
CA SER A 51 15.39 -2.77 9.77
C SER A 51 14.50 -3.57 8.82
N PHE A 52 15.10 -4.41 7.99
CA PHE A 52 14.36 -5.29 7.08
C PHE A 52 13.38 -6.22 7.84
N ALA A 53 13.75 -6.64 9.05
CA ALA A 53 12.92 -7.52 9.88
C ALA A 53 11.58 -6.87 10.27
N GLU A 54 11.57 -5.56 10.55
CA GLU A 54 10.33 -4.80 10.84
C GLU A 54 9.51 -4.57 9.58
N LEU A 55 10.17 -4.17 8.47
CA LEU A 55 9.49 -3.94 7.19
C LEU A 55 8.87 -5.21 6.61
N ARG A 56 9.48 -6.36 6.84
CA ARG A 56 8.97 -7.64 6.35
C ARG A 56 7.52 -7.89 6.77
N LYS A 57 7.13 -7.47 7.97
CA LYS A 57 5.77 -7.65 8.51
C LYS A 57 4.72 -6.82 7.77
N VAL A 58 5.13 -5.73 7.14
CA VAL A 58 4.25 -4.78 6.43
C VAL A 58 4.28 -5.00 4.93
N VAL A 59 5.47 -5.29 4.38
CA VAL A 59 5.71 -5.37 2.93
C VAL A 59 5.19 -6.67 2.31
N TYR A 60 5.37 -7.80 3.00
CA TYR A 60 5.03 -9.13 2.44
C TYR A 60 3.64 -9.62 2.86
N THR A 61 2.72 -8.71 3.10
CA THR A 61 1.34 -9.01 3.42
C THR A 61 0.39 -8.35 2.42
N PRO A 62 -0.73 -8.98 2.06
CA PRO A 62 -1.70 -8.36 1.17
C PRO A 62 -2.50 -7.25 1.86
N ASN A 63 -2.43 -7.15 3.18
CA ASN A 63 -3.22 -6.22 3.97
C ASN A 63 -2.63 -4.81 3.93
N ILE A 64 -3.51 -3.82 4.10
CA ILE A 64 -3.10 -2.42 4.21
C ILE A 64 -3.01 -2.06 5.69
N TYR A 65 -1.87 -1.47 6.07
CA TYR A 65 -1.60 -1.05 7.44
C TYR A 65 -1.53 0.48 7.54
N VAL A 66 -2.07 0.99 8.62
CA VAL A 66 -1.69 2.29 9.16
C VAL A 66 -0.44 2.06 10.01
N ILE A 67 0.62 2.73 9.67
CA ILE A 67 1.93 2.52 10.26
C ILE A 67 2.23 3.66 11.23
N ASN A 68 2.34 3.31 12.51
CA ASN A 68 2.81 4.24 13.52
C ASN A 68 4.35 4.23 13.47
N LEU A 69 4.93 5.19 12.74
CA LEU A 69 6.37 5.36 12.61
C LEU A 69 6.91 6.12 13.81
N ASP A 70 7.89 5.53 14.49
CA ASP A 70 8.67 6.21 15.53
C ASP A 70 10.10 6.42 14.99
N ILE A 71 10.42 7.66 14.65
CA ILE A 71 11.73 8.04 14.13
C ILE A 71 12.46 8.83 15.22
N GLU A 72 13.28 8.15 16.01
CA GLU A 72 14.07 8.74 17.13
C GLU A 72 13.20 9.54 18.11
N GLY A 73 12.00 9.03 18.42
CA GLY A 73 11.06 9.65 19.36
C GLY A 73 10.01 10.56 18.71
N GLU A 74 10.13 10.87 17.42
CA GLU A 74 9.09 11.55 16.67
C GLU A 74 8.10 10.54 16.11
N LYS A 75 6.84 10.68 16.50
CA LYS A 75 5.75 9.79 16.04
C LYS A 75 5.02 10.37 14.84
N HIS A 76 4.93 9.58 13.80
CA HIS A 76 4.21 9.91 12.58
C HIS A 76 3.22 8.78 12.24
N ILE A 77 2.05 9.16 11.74
CA ILE A 77 1.08 8.20 11.20
C ILE A 77 1.24 8.19 9.69
N ALA A 78 1.57 7.05 9.13
CA ALA A 78 1.85 6.93 7.72
C ALA A 78 1.25 5.66 7.11
N ILE A 79 1.11 5.67 5.79
CA ILE A 79 0.81 4.49 4.98
C ILE A 79 1.97 4.18 4.06
N LEU A 80 2.06 2.92 3.65
CA LEU A 80 3.02 2.49 2.65
C LEU A 80 2.54 2.95 1.27
N LYS A 81 3.38 3.72 0.57
CA LYS A 81 3.04 4.31 -0.73
C LYS A 81 3.68 3.57 -1.88
N GLU A 82 4.99 3.36 -1.83
CA GLU A 82 5.74 2.71 -2.89
C GLU A 82 6.82 1.79 -2.33
N LEU A 83 7.04 0.68 -3.03
CA LEU A 83 8.05 -0.32 -2.73
C LEU A 83 8.94 -0.52 -3.94
N GLN A 84 10.25 -0.47 -3.74
CA GLN A 84 11.22 -0.77 -4.78
C GLN A 84 11.95 -2.06 -4.45
N PHE A 85 11.86 -3.03 -5.38
CA PHE A 85 12.54 -4.31 -5.27
C PHE A 85 13.65 -4.42 -6.32
N HIS A 86 14.66 -5.20 -5.99
CA HIS A 86 15.70 -5.53 -6.96
C HIS A 86 15.15 -6.53 -7.98
N PRO A 87 15.24 -6.26 -9.30
CA PRO A 87 14.56 -7.04 -10.34
C PRO A 87 15.00 -8.50 -10.47
N VAL A 88 16.17 -8.85 -9.91
CA VAL A 88 16.73 -10.22 -10.01
C VAL A 88 16.69 -10.95 -8.67
N THR A 89 16.92 -10.24 -7.56
CA THR A 89 17.06 -10.87 -6.24
C THR A 89 15.86 -10.68 -5.35
N ASP A 90 14.84 -9.92 -5.79
CA ASP A 90 13.65 -9.50 -5.01
C ASP A 90 13.98 -8.85 -3.66
N ALA A 91 15.23 -8.41 -3.50
CA ALA A 91 15.63 -7.70 -2.29
C ALA A 91 14.97 -6.31 -2.23
N LEU A 92 14.43 -5.95 -1.08
CA LEU A 92 13.82 -4.65 -0.85
C LEU A 92 14.90 -3.56 -0.88
N LEU A 93 14.77 -2.62 -1.82
CA LEU A 93 15.74 -1.55 -2.05
C LEU A 93 15.36 -0.24 -1.37
N HIS A 94 14.09 0.11 -1.40
CA HIS A 94 13.58 1.37 -0.89
C HIS A 94 12.10 1.26 -0.51
N VAL A 95 11.69 2.04 0.47
CA VAL A 95 10.27 2.15 0.88
C VAL A 95 9.90 3.61 1.03
N ASP A 96 8.81 3.99 0.38
CA ASP A 96 8.22 5.32 0.52
C ASP A 96 6.98 5.26 1.40
N PHE A 97 6.98 6.09 2.42
CA PHE A 97 5.88 6.29 3.34
C PHE A 97 5.22 7.63 3.09
N PHE A 98 3.91 7.65 3.15
CA PHE A 98 3.11 8.87 3.06
C PHE A 98 2.45 9.15 4.41
N GLU A 99 2.77 10.31 4.99
CA GLU A 99 2.17 10.78 6.24
C GLU A 99 0.69 11.10 5.99
N VAL A 100 -0.18 10.59 6.85
CA VAL A 100 -1.63 10.74 6.72
C VAL A 100 -2.20 11.48 7.91
N THR A 101 -3.19 12.31 7.62
CA THR A 101 -3.99 13.03 8.61
C THR A 101 -5.40 12.46 8.62
N PRO A 102 -6.07 12.32 9.78
CA PRO A 102 -7.39 11.71 9.88
C PRO A 102 -8.45 12.34 9.00
N GLU A 103 -8.35 13.64 8.79
CA GLU A 103 -9.38 14.44 8.11
C GLU A 103 -9.28 14.39 6.58
N LYS A 104 -8.13 13.98 6.03
CA LYS A 104 -7.90 14.07 4.59
C LYS A 104 -8.09 12.76 3.88
N PRO A 105 -8.75 12.80 2.70
CA PRO A 105 -8.90 11.61 1.89
C PRO A 105 -7.54 11.20 1.31
N ILE A 106 -7.26 9.92 1.37
CA ILE A 106 -6.06 9.30 0.80
C ILE A 106 -6.46 8.28 -0.27
N THR A 107 -5.61 8.14 -1.29
CA THR A 107 -5.82 7.12 -2.32
C THR A 107 -4.91 5.93 -2.05
N VAL A 108 -5.53 4.78 -1.80
CA VAL A 108 -4.84 3.52 -1.47
C VAL A 108 -5.37 2.39 -2.33
N GLY A 109 -4.51 1.44 -2.69
CA GLY A 109 -4.91 0.21 -3.40
C GLY A 109 -5.38 -0.85 -2.42
N ILE A 110 -6.69 -1.14 -2.38
CA ILE A 110 -7.29 -2.13 -1.50
C ILE A 110 -7.34 -3.49 -2.20
N PRO A 111 -6.93 -4.60 -1.56
CA PRO A 111 -6.99 -5.92 -2.15
C PRO A 111 -8.45 -6.37 -2.35
N VAL A 112 -8.70 -7.00 -3.51
CA VAL A 112 -10.00 -7.57 -3.84
C VAL A 112 -10.10 -8.97 -3.26
N ASN A 113 -11.20 -9.23 -2.55
CA ASN A 113 -11.58 -10.54 -2.05
C ASN A 113 -12.80 -11.03 -2.81
N LEU A 114 -12.70 -12.20 -3.44
CA LEU A 114 -13.82 -12.79 -4.18
C LEU A 114 -14.66 -13.64 -3.23
N VAL A 115 -15.95 -13.32 -3.14
CA VAL A 115 -16.90 -14.03 -2.27
C VAL A 115 -17.88 -14.83 -3.13
N GLY A 116 -18.21 -16.02 -2.68
CA GLY A 116 -19.13 -16.94 -3.38
C GLY A 116 -18.43 -17.88 -4.37
N HIS A 117 -19.23 -18.71 -5.02
CA HIS A 117 -18.77 -19.66 -6.02
C HIS A 117 -19.44 -19.34 -7.36
N ALA A 118 -18.67 -18.85 -8.32
CA ALA A 118 -19.16 -18.45 -9.63
C ALA A 118 -19.90 -19.60 -10.34
N ALA A 119 -21.08 -19.30 -10.90
CA ALA A 119 -21.86 -20.26 -11.68
C ALA A 119 -21.07 -20.81 -12.86
N GLY A 120 -20.27 -19.94 -13.52
CA GLY A 120 -19.40 -20.34 -14.63
C GLY A 120 -18.30 -21.33 -14.23
N VAL A 121 -17.76 -21.24 -13.00
CA VAL A 121 -16.77 -22.22 -12.51
C VAL A 121 -17.42 -23.56 -12.25
N ARG A 122 -18.64 -23.58 -11.69
CA ARG A 122 -19.42 -24.82 -11.51
C ARG A 122 -19.75 -25.49 -12.84
N ALA A 123 -19.89 -24.71 -13.91
CA ALA A 123 -20.11 -25.20 -15.27
C ALA A 123 -18.81 -25.63 -15.98
N GLY A 124 -17.65 -25.67 -15.29
CA GLY A 124 -16.36 -26.09 -15.86
C GLY A 124 -15.50 -24.94 -16.42
N GLY A 125 -15.90 -23.69 -16.24
CA GLY A 125 -15.13 -22.52 -16.63
C GLY A 125 -13.97 -22.24 -15.65
N ARG A 126 -13.02 -21.38 -16.10
CA ARG A 126 -11.92 -20.87 -15.28
C ARG A 126 -12.12 -19.39 -15.02
N MET A 127 -12.12 -19.00 -13.76
CA MET A 127 -12.15 -17.59 -13.36
C MET A 127 -10.72 -17.01 -13.34
N SER A 128 -10.56 -15.79 -13.86
CA SER A 128 -9.32 -15.05 -13.84
C SER A 128 -9.55 -13.68 -13.21
N LEU A 129 -8.69 -13.30 -12.27
CA LEU A 129 -8.70 -11.99 -11.63
C LEU A 129 -7.69 -11.09 -12.34
N SER A 130 -8.16 -10.12 -13.09
CA SER A 130 -7.31 -9.16 -13.83
C SER A 130 -6.68 -8.13 -12.91
N ILE A 131 -7.44 -7.64 -11.92
CA ILE A 131 -7.00 -6.63 -10.96
C ILE A 131 -7.02 -7.23 -9.56
N ARG A 132 -5.88 -7.21 -8.89
CA ARG A 132 -5.76 -7.70 -7.51
C ARG A 132 -6.03 -6.64 -6.46
N GLN A 133 -5.90 -5.35 -6.83
CA GLN A 133 -6.10 -4.21 -5.96
C GLN A 133 -6.86 -3.11 -6.68
N ILE A 134 -7.86 -2.54 -6.04
CA ILE A 134 -8.64 -1.40 -6.54
C ILE A 134 -8.19 -0.16 -5.77
N LYS A 135 -7.81 0.90 -6.50
CA LYS A 135 -7.49 2.19 -5.88
C LYS A 135 -8.77 2.87 -5.43
N VAL A 136 -8.81 3.23 -4.16
CA VAL A 136 -9.95 3.87 -3.51
C VAL A 136 -9.47 5.14 -2.82
N THR A 137 -10.26 6.20 -2.91
CA THR A 137 -10.03 7.46 -2.21
C THR A 137 -11.05 7.61 -1.11
N ALA A 138 -10.59 7.68 0.13
CA ALA A 138 -11.42 7.92 1.32
C ALA A 138 -10.55 8.40 2.49
N PRO A 139 -11.14 8.95 3.58
CA PRO A 139 -10.45 9.14 4.85
C PRO A 139 -9.98 7.78 5.39
N TYR A 140 -8.76 7.72 5.96
CA TYR A 140 -8.15 6.44 6.33
C TYR A 140 -8.98 5.61 7.32
N GLY A 141 -9.77 6.26 8.18
CA GLY A 141 -10.65 5.58 9.13
C GLY A 141 -11.83 4.83 8.49
N GLN A 142 -12.21 5.16 7.25
CA GLN A 142 -13.31 4.54 6.52
C GLN A 142 -12.84 3.45 5.54
N ILE A 143 -11.53 3.29 5.35
CA ILE A 143 -10.98 2.34 4.39
C ILE A 143 -11.04 0.93 4.97
N PRO A 144 -11.75 -0.02 4.31
CA PRO A 144 -11.82 -1.41 4.73
C PRO A 144 -10.49 -2.13 4.46
N GLU A 145 -10.28 -3.28 5.08
CA GLU A 145 -9.08 -4.11 4.86
C GLU A 145 -9.10 -4.80 3.50
N LYS A 146 -10.29 -5.15 3.01
CA LYS A 146 -10.50 -5.86 1.74
C LYS A 146 -11.79 -5.36 1.12
N LEU A 147 -11.87 -5.41 -0.21
CA LEU A 147 -13.10 -5.18 -0.96
C LEU A 147 -13.70 -6.51 -1.36
N ASP A 148 -14.84 -6.84 -0.79
CA ASP A 148 -15.56 -8.06 -1.12
C ASP A 148 -16.35 -7.87 -2.42
N VAL A 149 -16.13 -8.77 -3.37
CA VAL A 149 -16.84 -8.82 -4.65
C VAL A 149 -17.56 -10.16 -4.76
N ASP A 150 -18.89 -10.12 -4.81
CA ASP A 150 -19.69 -11.32 -5.01
C ASP A 150 -19.63 -11.77 -6.47
N VAL A 151 -19.12 -12.99 -6.67
CA VAL A 151 -18.98 -13.61 -7.99
C VAL A 151 -20.00 -14.72 -8.23
N THR A 152 -20.96 -14.92 -7.32
CA THR A 152 -21.90 -16.05 -7.37
C THR A 152 -22.69 -16.11 -8.69
N ALA A 153 -23.11 -14.97 -9.21
CA ALA A 153 -23.88 -14.86 -10.45
C ALA A 153 -22.99 -14.83 -11.72
N LEU A 154 -21.65 -14.92 -11.60
CA LEU A 154 -20.76 -14.81 -12.74
C LEU A 154 -20.80 -16.08 -13.61
N GLU A 155 -21.27 -15.95 -14.85
CA GLU A 155 -21.36 -16.99 -15.85
C GLU A 155 -20.11 -17.05 -16.76
N ILE A 156 -20.00 -18.13 -17.56
CA ILE A 156 -18.94 -18.27 -18.58
C ILE A 156 -19.05 -17.15 -19.62
N GLY A 157 -17.93 -16.52 -19.94
CA GLY A 157 -17.86 -15.42 -20.91
C GLY A 157 -18.34 -14.07 -20.39
N LYS A 158 -18.72 -13.98 -19.11
CA LYS A 158 -19.09 -12.72 -18.47
C LYS A 158 -17.93 -12.18 -17.61
N SER A 159 -17.93 -10.88 -17.37
CA SER A 159 -16.97 -10.19 -16.50
C SER A 159 -17.68 -9.20 -15.60
N ILE A 160 -17.13 -8.98 -14.41
CA ILE A 160 -17.54 -7.93 -13.48
C ILE A 160 -16.54 -6.80 -13.64
N LYS A 161 -17.01 -5.60 -13.99
CA LYS A 161 -16.18 -4.40 -14.14
C LYS A 161 -16.16 -3.60 -12.85
N VAL A 162 -15.05 -2.89 -12.60
CA VAL A 162 -14.92 -1.99 -11.44
C VAL A 162 -16.03 -0.95 -11.39
N GLY A 163 -16.49 -0.46 -12.57
CA GLY A 163 -17.58 0.51 -12.66
C GLY A 163 -18.96 0.01 -12.19
N SER A 164 -19.16 -1.31 -12.06
CA SER A 164 -20.40 -1.89 -11.50
C SER A 164 -20.37 -2.09 -10.00
N LEU A 165 -19.22 -1.85 -9.37
CA LEU A 165 -19.04 -2.00 -7.93
C LEU A 165 -19.38 -0.68 -7.23
N HIS A 166 -20.17 -0.75 -6.16
CA HIS A 166 -20.53 0.38 -5.33
C HIS A 166 -20.23 0.06 -3.87
N TYR A 167 -19.45 0.92 -3.24
CA TYR A 167 -19.14 0.82 -1.82
C TYR A 167 -19.48 2.15 -1.15
N GLU A 168 -20.25 2.11 -0.08
CA GLU A 168 -20.66 3.31 0.65
C GLU A 168 -19.45 4.04 1.27
N GLY A 169 -19.35 5.35 1.03
CA GLY A 169 -18.28 6.18 1.57
C GLY A 169 -16.92 6.04 0.89
N LEU A 170 -16.81 5.26 -0.20
CA LEU A 170 -15.57 5.05 -0.93
C LEU A 170 -15.68 5.54 -2.38
N GLU A 171 -14.73 6.34 -2.80
CA GLU A 171 -14.60 6.77 -4.19
C GLU A 171 -13.61 5.87 -4.92
N LEU A 172 -14.06 5.19 -5.98
CA LEU A 172 -13.22 4.32 -6.79
C LEU A 172 -12.37 5.16 -7.75
N ALA A 173 -11.06 5.20 -7.52
CA ALA A 173 -10.10 5.93 -8.37
C ALA A 173 -9.54 5.07 -9.52
N THR A 174 -9.84 3.76 -9.55
CA THR A 174 -9.46 2.87 -10.65
C THR A 174 -10.41 3.08 -11.83
N SER A 175 -9.90 2.90 -13.07
CA SER A 175 -10.72 3.00 -14.30
C SER A 175 -11.93 2.08 -14.23
N LYS A 176 -13.11 2.62 -14.59
CA LYS A 176 -14.39 1.91 -14.56
C LYS A 176 -14.52 0.81 -15.62
N GLU A 177 -13.65 0.83 -16.62
CA GLU A 177 -13.70 -0.10 -17.76
C GLU A 177 -12.95 -1.42 -17.52
N VAL A 178 -12.20 -1.48 -16.44
CA VAL A 178 -11.41 -2.66 -16.08
C VAL A 178 -12.22 -3.63 -15.25
#